data_0ebcba47411d5208e1159dd403dd97af
#
_entry.id   0ebcba47411d5208e1159dd403dd97af
#
_cell.length_a   1.000
_cell.length_b   1.000
_cell.length_c   1.000
_cell.angle_alpha   90.00
_cell.angle_beta   90.00
_cell.angle_gamma   90.00
#
_symmetry.space_group_name_H-M   'P 1'
#
loop_
_entity.id
_entity.type
_entity.pdbx_description
1 polymer ?
#
loop_
_entity_poly.entity_id
_entity_poly.type
_entity_poly.pdbx_seq_one_letter_code
_entity_poly.pdbx_strand_id
1 'polypeptide(L)'
;MHTIETEHVIIRSIAVSEMANNVYLLTAKEIGSQVLIDAADDAEAITELIGSGAQDTEADPKLRAIITTHQHWDHIRALPATSANYPEAMTIAGAADAAAITEAEGVEIAHSVDHLDVGDFGGFVLQAIALRGHTPGSIALLLRDGGQTILFSGDSLFPGGPGKTWSAEDFTSLMDDLEERVFGELPDETLVLPGHGDSTTLGEERPKLGEWRERGW
;
A
#
# COMPACT_ATOMS: atom_id res chain seq x y z
N MET A 1 2.80 15.78 -7.08
CA MET A 1 1.54 15.12 -6.68
C MET A 1 0.87 14.56 -7.91
N HIS A 2 0.52 13.29 -7.91
CA HIS A 2 -0.25 12.64 -8.96
C HIS A 2 -1.66 12.36 -8.44
N THR A 3 -2.64 12.27 -9.36
CA THR A 3 -4.03 12.02 -8.98
C THR A 3 -4.64 11.00 -9.93
N ILE A 4 -5.31 9.99 -9.35
CA ILE A 4 -6.10 8.98 -10.06
C ILE A 4 -7.52 9.12 -9.54
N GLU A 5 -8.48 9.14 -10.45
CA GLU A 5 -9.89 9.23 -10.12
C GLU A 5 -10.60 7.94 -10.51
N THR A 6 -11.33 7.36 -9.55
CA THR A 6 -12.24 6.25 -9.77
C THR A 6 -13.70 6.72 -9.60
N GLU A 7 -14.68 5.85 -9.60
CA GLU A 7 -16.08 6.23 -9.47
C GLU A 7 -16.36 6.94 -8.12
N HIS A 8 -15.90 6.37 -7.00
CA HIS A 8 -16.20 6.85 -5.66
C HIS A 8 -14.98 7.40 -4.90
N VAL A 9 -13.75 7.20 -5.40
CA VAL A 9 -12.51 7.52 -4.69
C VAL A 9 -11.59 8.40 -5.54
N ILE A 10 -10.96 9.37 -4.91
CA ILE A 10 -9.77 10.06 -5.44
C ILE A 10 -8.56 9.51 -4.72
N ILE A 11 -7.54 9.11 -5.49
CA ILE A 11 -6.23 8.66 -4.99
C ILE A 11 -5.21 9.74 -5.34
N ARG A 12 -4.60 10.33 -4.33
CA ARG A 12 -3.48 11.26 -4.50
C ARG A 12 -2.19 10.58 -4.08
N SER A 13 -1.09 10.88 -4.74
CA SER A 13 0.22 10.39 -4.33
C SER A 13 1.31 11.43 -4.42
N ILE A 14 2.28 11.29 -3.55
CA ILE A 14 3.56 12.01 -3.56
C ILE A 14 4.68 10.99 -3.43
N ALA A 15 5.86 11.34 -3.96
CA ALA A 15 7.08 10.62 -3.65
C ALA A 15 7.87 11.43 -2.61
N VAL A 16 8.31 10.77 -1.55
CA VAL A 16 9.12 11.35 -0.47
C VAL A 16 10.48 10.66 -0.41
N SER A 17 11.44 11.26 0.26
CA SER A 17 12.81 10.78 0.42
C SER A 17 13.63 10.70 -0.88
N GLU A 18 14.93 10.46 -0.74
CA GLU A 18 15.84 10.20 -1.88
C GLU A 18 15.57 8.83 -2.56
N MET A 19 14.86 7.95 -1.88
CA MET A 19 14.48 6.63 -2.40
C MET A 19 13.18 6.66 -3.21
N ALA A 20 12.53 7.84 -3.32
CA ALA A 20 11.25 8.03 -4.01
C ALA A 20 10.14 7.11 -3.49
N ASN A 21 10.03 7.00 -2.16
CA ASN A 21 8.95 6.25 -1.52
C ASN A 21 7.59 6.87 -1.85
N ASN A 22 6.70 6.09 -2.36
CA ASN A 22 5.34 6.51 -2.68
C ASN A 22 4.45 6.50 -1.43
N VAL A 23 3.79 7.61 -1.21
CA VAL A 23 2.75 7.76 -0.19
C VAL A 23 1.43 7.98 -0.90
N TYR A 24 0.41 7.20 -0.57
CA TYR A 24 -0.89 7.29 -1.21
C TYR A 24 -1.96 7.73 -0.22
N LEU A 25 -2.79 8.69 -0.63
CA LEU A 25 -3.99 9.12 0.09
C LEU A 25 -5.22 8.78 -0.74
N LEU A 26 -6.11 7.97 -0.19
CA LEU A 26 -7.41 7.68 -0.75
C LEU A 26 -8.45 8.55 -0.05
N THR A 27 -9.31 9.23 -0.81
CA THR A 27 -10.41 10.05 -0.29
C THR A 27 -11.73 9.61 -0.91
N ALA A 28 -12.70 9.18 -0.10
CA ALA A 28 -14.07 8.91 -0.54
C ALA A 28 -14.78 10.22 -0.90
N LYS A 29 -15.22 10.36 -2.16
CA LYS A 29 -15.80 11.61 -2.70
C LYS A 29 -17.05 12.08 -1.95
N GLU A 30 -17.93 11.15 -1.56
CA GLU A 30 -19.22 11.49 -0.96
C GLU A 30 -19.12 11.86 0.52
N ILE A 31 -18.27 11.17 1.28
CA ILE A 31 -18.26 11.26 2.75
C ILE A 31 -16.97 11.77 3.35
N GLY A 32 -15.94 12.01 2.54
CA GLY A 32 -14.65 12.53 3.00
C GLY A 32 -13.83 11.56 3.87
N SER A 33 -14.15 10.27 3.87
CA SER A 33 -13.34 9.27 4.57
C SER A 33 -12.00 9.12 3.88
N GLN A 34 -10.89 9.18 4.63
CA GLN A 34 -9.54 9.10 4.09
C GLN A 34 -8.77 7.91 4.67
N VAL A 35 -7.94 7.30 3.83
CA VAL A 35 -6.93 6.30 4.22
C VAL A 35 -5.58 6.71 3.64
N LEU A 36 -4.55 6.71 4.48
CA LEU A 36 -3.16 6.89 4.08
C LEU A 36 -2.49 5.52 3.98
N ILE A 37 -1.75 5.28 2.90
CA ILE A 37 -0.91 4.10 2.72
C ILE A 37 0.55 4.53 2.75
N ASP A 38 1.30 3.97 3.67
CA ASP A 38 2.69 4.22 4.04
C ASP A 38 2.98 5.67 4.48
N ALA A 39 3.24 5.83 5.77
CA ALA A 39 3.80 7.06 6.34
C ALA A 39 5.34 6.99 6.23
N ALA A 40 5.85 7.02 4.97
CA ALA A 40 7.20 6.65 4.63
C ALA A 40 8.28 7.60 5.16
N ASP A 41 8.20 8.88 4.80
CA ASP A 41 9.13 9.93 5.23
C ASP A 41 8.46 11.30 5.08
N ASP A 42 9.10 12.39 5.56
CA ASP A 42 8.61 13.76 5.40
C ASP A 42 7.16 13.97 5.90
N ALA A 43 7.00 13.93 7.22
CA ALA A 43 5.68 14.08 7.86
C ALA A 43 4.97 15.42 7.52
N GLU A 44 5.72 16.47 7.14
CA GLU A 44 5.15 17.74 6.70
C GLU A 44 4.50 17.58 5.32
N ALA A 45 5.21 16.99 4.36
CA ALA A 45 4.65 16.69 3.03
C ALA A 45 3.44 15.74 3.11
N ILE A 46 3.47 14.75 4.01
CA ILE A 46 2.32 13.87 4.27
C ILE A 46 1.13 14.66 4.84
N THR A 47 1.36 15.58 5.76
CA THR A 47 0.31 16.43 6.31
C THR A 47 -0.33 17.31 5.21
N GLU A 48 0.49 17.86 4.32
CA GLU A 48 -0.01 18.61 3.15
C GLU A 48 -0.79 17.72 2.19
N LEU A 49 -0.33 16.47 1.95
CA LEU A 49 -1.06 15.50 1.14
C LEU A 49 -2.45 15.22 1.72
N ILE A 50 -2.54 14.91 3.03
CA ILE A 50 -3.81 14.65 3.72
C ILE A 50 -4.73 15.87 3.62
N GLY A 51 -4.20 17.08 3.89
CA GLY A 51 -4.96 18.32 3.77
C GLY A 51 -5.47 18.59 2.35
N SER A 52 -4.71 18.17 1.32
CA SER A 52 -5.10 18.34 -0.09
C SER A 52 -6.36 17.55 -0.47
N GLY A 53 -6.67 16.46 0.24
CA GLY A 53 -7.87 15.67 0.02
C GLY A 53 -9.18 16.42 0.32
N ALA A 54 -9.13 17.59 0.98
CA ALA A 54 -10.29 18.48 1.10
C ALA A 54 -10.82 19.00 -0.25
N GLN A 55 -10.02 18.90 -1.31
CA GLN A 55 -10.45 19.26 -2.68
C GLN A 55 -11.22 18.12 -3.37
N ASP A 56 -11.23 16.92 -2.79
CA ASP A 56 -11.78 15.70 -3.38
C ASP A 56 -13.21 15.40 -2.94
N THR A 57 -13.73 16.18 -1.99
CA THR A 57 -15.05 15.94 -1.35
C THR A 57 -15.67 17.26 -0.89
N GLU A 58 -17.00 17.31 -0.87
CA GLU A 58 -17.75 18.40 -0.24
C GLU A 58 -17.95 18.15 1.27
N ALA A 59 -17.67 16.96 1.76
CA ALA A 59 -17.76 16.62 3.18
C ALA A 59 -16.51 17.08 3.94
N ASP A 60 -16.58 17.09 5.27
CA ASP A 60 -15.43 17.33 6.14
C ASP A 60 -14.50 16.10 6.11
N PRO A 61 -13.30 16.17 5.51
CA PRO A 61 -12.44 14.99 5.34
C PRO A 61 -11.88 14.53 6.68
N LYS A 62 -11.83 13.19 6.86
CA LYS A 62 -11.31 12.57 8.08
C LYS A 62 -10.40 11.40 7.78
N LEU A 63 -9.16 11.47 8.23
CA LEU A 63 -8.26 10.33 8.17
C LEU A 63 -8.74 9.24 9.14
N ARG A 64 -9.12 8.09 8.58
CA ARG A 64 -9.65 6.93 9.32
C ARG A 64 -8.59 5.92 9.65
N ALA A 65 -7.61 5.76 8.75
CA ALA A 65 -6.55 4.79 8.94
C ALA A 65 -5.23 5.27 8.31
N ILE A 66 -4.15 4.79 8.90
CA ILE A 66 -2.79 4.79 8.35
C ILE A 66 -2.43 3.31 8.21
N ILE A 67 -2.30 2.84 6.97
CA ILE A 67 -1.98 1.44 6.68
C ILE A 67 -0.52 1.37 6.24
N THR A 68 0.27 0.54 6.91
CA THR A 68 1.67 0.28 6.56
C THR A 68 1.75 -1.03 5.78
N THR A 69 2.34 -0.98 4.60
CA THR A 69 2.45 -2.16 3.71
C THR A 69 3.42 -3.20 4.25
N HIS A 70 4.52 -2.78 4.89
CA HIS A 70 5.52 -3.67 5.48
C HIS A 70 6.45 -2.93 6.47
N GLN A 71 7.29 -3.69 7.18
CA GLN A 71 8.07 -3.20 8.33
C GLN A 71 9.37 -2.44 8.00
N HIS A 72 9.75 -2.25 6.73
CA HIS A 72 11.01 -1.57 6.43
C HIS A 72 10.99 -0.11 6.85
N TRP A 73 12.13 0.33 7.36
CA TRP A 73 12.31 1.64 8.00
C TRP A 73 11.93 2.83 7.10
N ASP A 74 12.09 2.70 5.81
CA ASP A 74 11.79 3.75 4.82
C ASP A 74 10.29 3.85 4.49
N HIS A 75 9.46 2.93 4.98
CA HIS A 75 7.99 2.98 4.89
C HIS A 75 7.30 3.41 6.18
N ILE A 76 8.05 3.54 7.29
CA ILE A 76 7.48 3.79 8.62
C ILE A 76 8.07 5.01 9.33
N ARG A 77 9.08 5.66 8.75
CA ARG A 77 9.84 6.74 9.39
C ARG A 77 8.99 7.93 9.84
N ALA A 78 7.96 8.30 9.06
CA ALA A 78 7.04 9.36 9.41
C ALA A 78 5.82 8.88 10.21
N LEU A 79 5.68 7.55 10.46
CA LEU A 79 4.53 6.99 11.17
C LEU A 79 4.33 7.60 12.57
N PRO A 80 5.37 7.81 13.41
CA PRO A 80 5.18 8.41 14.73
C PRO A 80 4.59 9.83 14.66
N ALA A 81 5.14 10.67 13.79
CA ALA A 81 4.68 12.05 13.64
C ALA A 81 3.26 12.11 13.03
N THR A 82 3.00 11.27 12.03
CA THR A 82 1.69 11.21 11.38
C THR A 82 0.62 10.71 12.36
N SER A 83 0.89 9.66 13.13
CA SER A 83 -0.05 9.15 14.14
C SER A 83 -0.32 10.16 15.26
N ALA A 84 0.71 10.91 15.66
CA ALA A 84 0.55 11.96 16.66
C ALA A 84 -0.33 13.13 16.16
N ASN A 85 -0.22 13.47 14.88
CA ASN A 85 -1.02 14.52 14.23
C ASN A 85 -2.48 14.08 14.01
N TYR A 86 -2.70 12.77 13.83
CA TYR A 86 -4.03 12.19 13.54
C TYR A 86 -4.36 11.05 14.51
N PRO A 87 -4.53 11.35 15.82
CA PRO A 87 -4.68 10.32 16.87
C PRO A 87 -5.96 9.50 16.78
N GLU A 88 -6.93 9.93 15.99
CA GLU A 88 -8.18 9.18 15.74
C GLU A 88 -8.04 8.19 14.56
N ALA A 89 -6.94 8.27 13.79
CA ALA A 89 -6.70 7.35 12.70
C ALA A 89 -6.17 6.00 13.24
N MET A 90 -6.79 4.91 12.79
CA MET A 90 -6.36 3.56 13.16
C MET A 90 -5.05 3.20 12.46
N THR A 91 -4.05 2.75 13.18
CA THR A 91 -2.81 2.21 12.63
C THR A 91 -3.01 0.74 12.27
N ILE A 92 -2.71 0.37 11.01
CA ILE A 92 -2.95 -0.97 10.47
C ILE A 92 -1.69 -1.47 9.78
N ALA A 93 -1.36 -2.76 9.94
CA ALA A 93 -0.28 -3.43 9.22
C ALA A 93 -0.53 -4.94 9.11
N GLY A 94 0.24 -5.63 8.27
CA GLY A 94 0.22 -7.08 8.20
C GLY A 94 0.63 -7.72 9.54
N ALA A 95 -0.06 -8.79 9.94
CA ALA A 95 0.06 -9.37 11.28
C ALA A 95 1.50 -9.77 11.65
N ALA A 96 2.28 -10.30 10.69
CA ALA A 96 3.64 -10.74 10.97
C ALA A 96 4.66 -9.58 11.08
N ASP A 97 4.34 -8.38 10.57
CA ASP A 97 5.20 -7.19 10.65
C ASP A 97 4.79 -6.24 11.79
N ALA A 98 3.57 -6.34 12.31
CA ALA A 98 3.01 -5.40 13.29
C ALA A 98 3.89 -5.20 14.53
N ALA A 99 4.42 -6.28 15.10
CA ALA A 99 5.28 -6.20 16.28
C ALA A 99 6.62 -5.49 15.99
N ALA A 100 7.22 -5.76 14.83
CA ALA A 100 8.49 -5.15 14.44
C ALA A 100 8.31 -3.64 14.16
N ILE A 101 7.20 -3.23 13.54
CA ILE A 101 6.86 -1.81 13.33
C ILE A 101 6.70 -1.11 14.68
N THR A 102 5.97 -1.72 15.61
CA THR A 102 5.78 -1.16 16.96
C THR A 102 7.10 -1.02 17.71
N GLU A 103 7.99 -2.02 17.62
CA GLU A 103 9.31 -1.97 18.24
C GLU A 103 10.22 -0.88 17.64
N ALA A 104 10.19 -0.75 16.30
CA ALA A 104 11.04 0.20 15.58
C ALA A 104 10.63 1.66 15.83
N GLU A 105 9.34 1.96 15.80
CA GLU A 105 8.84 3.34 15.76
C GLU A 105 8.13 3.76 17.06
N GLY A 106 7.89 2.84 17.98
CA GLY A 106 7.16 3.13 19.23
C GLY A 106 5.68 3.44 19.03
N VAL A 107 5.13 3.10 17.86
CA VAL A 107 3.71 3.29 17.51
C VAL A 107 3.02 1.93 17.58
N GLU A 108 1.98 1.81 18.41
CA GLU A 108 1.17 0.60 18.47
C GLU A 108 0.42 0.41 17.15
N ILE A 109 0.49 -0.78 16.56
CA ILE A 109 -0.38 -1.18 15.46
C ILE A 109 -1.71 -1.65 16.07
N ALA A 110 -2.71 -0.78 15.98
CA ALA A 110 -4.01 -0.99 16.62
C ALA A 110 -4.80 -2.15 16.00
N HIS A 111 -4.57 -2.44 14.71
CA HIS A 111 -5.22 -3.52 14.01
C HIS A 111 -4.25 -4.23 13.07
N SER A 112 -4.07 -5.53 13.23
CA SER A 112 -3.29 -6.35 12.30
C SER A 112 -4.20 -7.11 11.35
N VAL A 113 -3.75 -7.26 10.10
CA VAL A 113 -4.53 -7.92 9.04
C VAL A 113 -3.78 -9.10 8.46
N ASP A 114 -4.54 -10.08 8.01
CA ASP A 114 -4.08 -11.26 7.30
C ASP A 114 -4.60 -11.29 5.86
N HIS A 115 -4.25 -12.34 5.12
CA HIS A 115 -4.68 -12.53 3.74
C HIS A 115 -6.22 -12.59 3.62
N LEU A 116 -6.78 -11.80 2.71
CA LEU A 116 -8.20 -11.63 2.42
C LEU A 116 -9.00 -10.85 3.47
N ASP A 117 -8.37 -10.34 4.52
CA ASP A 117 -9.06 -9.41 5.41
C ASP A 117 -9.52 -8.16 4.66
N VAL A 118 -10.68 -7.66 5.06
CA VAL A 118 -11.37 -6.57 4.38
C VAL A 118 -11.64 -5.44 5.36
N GLY A 119 -11.17 -4.25 5.02
CA GLY A 119 -11.47 -3.01 5.74
C GLY A 119 -12.49 -2.16 4.98
N ASP A 120 -13.62 -1.86 5.62
CA ASP A 120 -14.60 -0.89 5.13
C ASP A 120 -14.32 0.47 5.77
N PHE A 121 -13.96 1.44 4.94
CA PHE A 121 -13.63 2.80 5.41
C PHE A 121 -14.77 3.80 5.20
N GLY A 122 -15.95 3.29 4.83
CA GLY A 122 -17.09 4.10 4.44
C GLY A 122 -16.84 4.77 3.07
N GLY A 123 -17.59 4.37 2.08
CA GLY A 123 -17.43 4.85 0.70
C GLY A 123 -16.47 4.05 -0.17
N PHE A 124 -15.58 3.26 0.40
CA PHE A 124 -14.75 2.28 -0.30
C PHE A 124 -14.23 1.18 0.64
N VAL A 125 -13.79 0.10 0.03
CA VAL A 125 -13.29 -1.09 0.70
C VAL A 125 -11.88 -1.40 0.21
N LEU A 126 -10.98 -1.74 1.14
CA LEU A 126 -9.65 -2.28 0.82
C LEU A 126 -9.57 -3.73 1.30
N GLN A 127 -9.05 -4.61 0.45
CA GLN A 127 -8.76 -5.99 0.79
C GLN A 127 -7.27 -6.20 0.90
N ALA A 128 -6.81 -6.79 2.00
CA ALA A 128 -5.42 -7.14 2.20
C ALA A 128 -5.06 -8.44 1.46
N ILE A 129 -3.94 -8.41 0.74
CA ILE A 129 -3.34 -9.59 0.09
C ILE A 129 -1.96 -9.78 0.71
N ALA A 130 -1.76 -10.84 1.51
CA ALA A 130 -0.44 -11.14 2.05
C ALA A 130 0.51 -11.59 0.93
N LEU A 131 1.69 -10.96 0.84
CA LEU A 131 2.74 -11.23 -0.13
C LEU A 131 4.06 -11.43 0.61
N ARG A 132 4.26 -12.64 1.16
CA ARG A 132 5.40 -12.96 2.02
C ARG A 132 6.68 -13.09 1.22
N GLY A 133 7.79 -12.60 1.76
CA GLY A 133 9.13 -12.79 1.19
C GLY A 133 9.97 -11.52 1.17
N HIS A 134 9.42 -10.38 0.76
CA HIS A 134 10.12 -9.10 0.95
C HIS A 134 10.26 -8.78 2.44
N THR A 135 9.16 -8.90 3.20
CA THR A 135 9.14 -9.07 4.65
C THR A 135 8.19 -10.20 5.02
N PRO A 136 8.22 -10.72 6.28
CA PRO A 136 7.30 -11.77 6.71
C PRO A 136 5.82 -11.37 6.64
N GLY A 137 5.52 -10.09 6.89
CA GLY A 137 4.17 -9.54 6.99
C GLY A 137 3.80 -8.56 5.88
N SER A 138 4.54 -8.53 4.76
CA SER A 138 4.19 -7.67 3.62
C SER A 138 2.77 -7.93 3.14
N ILE A 139 2.01 -6.85 2.96
CA ILE A 139 0.68 -6.86 2.39
C ILE A 139 0.59 -5.92 1.18
N ALA A 140 -0.14 -6.35 0.16
CA ALA A 140 -0.69 -5.46 -0.83
C ALA A 140 -2.14 -5.11 -0.47
N LEU A 141 -2.62 -3.96 -0.92
CA LEU A 141 -3.99 -3.52 -0.69
C LEU A 141 -4.72 -3.41 -2.03
N LEU A 142 -5.85 -4.06 -2.13
CA LEU A 142 -6.66 -4.12 -3.33
C LEU A 142 -7.89 -3.23 -3.21
N LEU A 143 -8.02 -2.28 -4.12
CA LEU A 143 -9.21 -1.45 -4.34
C LEU A 143 -9.92 -1.91 -5.60
N ARG A 144 -11.23 -2.17 -5.52
CA ARG A 144 -12.12 -2.33 -6.68
C ARG A 144 -13.19 -1.25 -6.61
N ASP A 145 -13.18 -0.34 -7.58
CA ASP A 145 -14.12 0.78 -7.61
C ASP A 145 -14.46 1.19 -9.04
N GLY A 146 -15.75 1.32 -9.35
CA GLY A 146 -16.23 1.78 -10.67
C GLY A 146 -15.74 0.96 -11.86
N GLY A 147 -15.51 -0.34 -11.69
CA GLY A 147 -14.95 -1.22 -12.70
C GLY A 147 -13.42 -1.12 -12.86
N GLN A 148 -12.76 -0.28 -12.09
CA GLN A 148 -11.30 -0.22 -12.00
C GLN A 148 -10.80 -1.13 -10.88
N THR A 149 -9.64 -1.77 -11.10
CA THR A 149 -8.93 -2.58 -10.12
C THR A 149 -7.55 -1.98 -9.90
N ILE A 150 -7.22 -1.62 -8.66
CA ILE A 150 -5.97 -0.97 -8.29
C ILE A 150 -5.34 -1.76 -7.15
N LEU A 151 -4.07 -2.11 -7.31
CA LEU A 151 -3.26 -2.83 -6.34
C LEU A 151 -2.13 -1.94 -5.83
N PHE A 152 -2.17 -1.57 -4.57
CA PHE A 152 -1.04 -0.94 -3.88
C PHE A 152 -0.12 -2.07 -3.41
N SER A 153 0.95 -2.33 -4.15
CA SER A 153 1.75 -3.54 -3.97
C SER A 153 2.80 -3.44 -2.86
N GLY A 154 2.97 -2.26 -2.24
CA GLY A 154 4.15 -2.02 -1.42
C GLY A 154 5.41 -2.41 -2.19
N ASP A 155 6.34 -3.07 -1.53
CA ASP A 155 7.59 -3.51 -2.13
C ASP A 155 7.56 -4.97 -2.61
N SER A 156 6.38 -5.51 -2.88
CA SER A 156 6.23 -6.89 -3.35
C SER A 156 6.29 -7.02 -4.87
N LEU A 157 5.83 -6.00 -5.61
CA LEU A 157 5.80 -6.01 -7.08
C LEU A 157 6.07 -4.61 -7.63
N PHE A 158 7.01 -4.52 -8.58
CA PHE A 158 7.42 -3.31 -9.29
C PHE A 158 7.35 -3.50 -10.80
N PRO A 159 7.43 -2.43 -11.59
CA PRO A 159 7.78 -2.55 -12.99
C PRO A 159 9.06 -3.35 -13.17
N GLY A 160 8.98 -4.50 -13.87
CA GLY A 160 10.12 -5.35 -14.19
C GLY A 160 10.44 -6.44 -13.16
N GLY A 161 9.70 -6.58 -12.06
CA GLY A 161 9.90 -7.72 -11.17
C GLY A 161 9.37 -7.65 -9.76
N PRO A 162 9.51 -8.76 -9.02
CA PRO A 162 9.23 -8.79 -7.60
C PRO A 162 10.24 -7.94 -6.83
N GLY A 163 9.85 -7.50 -5.65
CA GLY A 163 10.73 -6.82 -4.72
C GLY A 163 11.87 -7.69 -4.23
N LYS A 164 12.88 -7.03 -3.67
CA LYS A 164 14.06 -7.70 -3.14
C LYS A 164 13.68 -8.68 -2.04
N THR A 165 14.33 -9.84 -2.06
CA THR A 165 14.24 -10.86 -1.01
C THR A 165 15.62 -11.16 -0.42
N TRP A 166 15.68 -11.84 0.72
CA TRP A 166 16.92 -12.02 1.47
C TRP A 166 17.43 -13.46 1.45
N SER A 167 16.61 -14.40 0.94
CA SER A 167 16.96 -15.80 0.75
C SER A 167 16.22 -16.38 -0.46
N ALA A 168 16.64 -17.57 -0.91
CA ALA A 168 15.95 -18.29 -1.97
C ALA A 168 14.54 -18.74 -1.53
N GLU A 169 14.36 -19.03 -0.26
CA GLU A 169 13.08 -19.39 0.35
C GLU A 169 12.13 -18.20 0.33
N ASP A 170 12.60 -17.00 0.70
CA ASP A 170 11.82 -15.77 0.65
C ASP A 170 11.41 -15.43 -0.78
N PHE A 171 12.35 -15.56 -1.73
CA PHE A 171 12.04 -15.36 -3.15
C PHE A 171 10.96 -16.33 -3.64
N THR A 172 11.10 -17.62 -3.30
CA THR A 172 10.10 -18.63 -3.68
C THR A 172 8.74 -18.29 -3.11
N SER A 173 8.69 -17.92 -1.83
CA SER A 173 7.48 -17.53 -1.14
C SER A 173 6.79 -16.33 -1.81
N LEU A 174 7.56 -15.28 -2.15
CA LEU A 174 7.02 -14.09 -2.80
C LEU A 174 6.49 -14.42 -4.20
N MET A 175 7.23 -15.19 -4.97
CA MET A 175 6.80 -15.60 -6.31
C MET A 175 5.54 -16.47 -6.28
N ASP A 176 5.45 -17.42 -5.34
CA ASP A 176 4.26 -18.25 -5.18
C ASP A 176 3.04 -17.41 -4.81
N ASP A 177 3.17 -16.51 -3.83
CA ASP A 177 2.10 -15.61 -3.43
C ASP A 177 1.69 -14.66 -4.57
N LEU A 178 2.64 -14.11 -5.35
CA LEU A 178 2.35 -13.26 -6.50
C LEU A 178 1.60 -14.03 -7.60
N GLU A 179 2.08 -15.21 -7.97
CA GLU A 179 1.46 -16.02 -9.02
C GLU A 179 0.05 -16.48 -8.61
N GLU A 180 -0.13 -16.98 -7.37
CA GLU A 180 -1.41 -17.49 -6.89
C GLU A 180 -2.41 -16.37 -6.60
N ARG A 181 -1.99 -15.35 -5.83
CA ARG A 181 -2.91 -14.39 -5.20
C ARG A 181 -3.11 -13.11 -6.01
N VAL A 182 -2.17 -12.79 -6.89
CA VAL A 182 -2.22 -11.57 -7.70
C VAL A 182 -2.43 -11.93 -9.17
N PHE A 183 -1.48 -12.56 -9.80
CA PHE A 183 -1.56 -12.88 -11.23
C PHE A 183 -2.62 -13.95 -11.56
N GLY A 184 -2.92 -14.86 -10.64
CA GLY A 184 -3.97 -15.88 -10.81
C GLY A 184 -5.39 -15.33 -10.63
N GLU A 185 -5.55 -14.27 -9.84
CA GLU A 185 -6.86 -13.77 -9.40
C GLU A 185 -7.27 -12.43 -10.04
N LEU A 186 -6.30 -11.61 -10.47
CA LEU A 186 -6.57 -10.25 -10.92
C LEU A 186 -6.39 -10.12 -12.44
N PRO A 187 -7.21 -9.27 -13.10
CA PRO A 187 -7.15 -9.06 -14.54
C PRO A 187 -5.93 -8.24 -14.96
N ASP A 188 -5.57 -8.33 -16.24
CA ASP A 188 -4.40 -7.66 -16.83
C ASP A 188 -4.47 -6.13 -16.72
N GLU A 189 -5.67 -5.57 -16.69
CA GLU A 189 -5.93 -4.12 -16.57
C GLU A 189 -5.70 -3.59 -15.15
N THR A 190 -5.42 -4.47 -14.17
CA THR A 190 -5.12 -4.05 -12.79
C THR A 190 -3.93 -3.10 -12.78
N LEU A 191 -4.17 -1.87 -12.31
CA LEU A 191 -3.12 -0.89 -12.10
C LEU A 191 -2.34 -1.24 -10.83
N VAL A 192 -1.01 -1.35 -10.95
CA VAL A 192 -0.10 -1.62 -9.83
C VAL A 192 0.59 -0.32 -9.40
N LEU A 193 0.42 0.04 -8.15
CA LEU A 193 1.00 1.21 -7.50
C LEU A 193 2.00 0.74 -6.43
N PRO A 194 3.31 0.74 -6.73
CA PRO A 194 4.33 0.17 -5.83
C PRO A 194 4.75 1.14 -4.72
N GLY A 195 5.51 0.64 -3.76
CA GLY A 195 6.09 1.44 -2.67
C GLY A 195 7.14 2.45 -3.13
N HIS A 196 7.74 2.26 -4.32
CA HIS A 196 8.72 3.18 -4.92
C HIS A 196 8.53 3.32 -6.43
N GLY A 197 8.89 4.49 -6.96
CA GLY A 197 9.01 4.70 -8.40
C GLY A 197 7.69 4.67 -9.16
N ASP A 198 7.76 4.20 -10.42
CA ASP A 198 6.65 4.26 -11.35
C ASP A 198 5.63 3.14 -11.18
N SER A 199 4.41 3.37 -11.66
CA SER A 199 3.35 2.38 -11.75
C SER A 199 3.51 1.45 -12.96
N THR A 200 2.82 0.31 -12.93
CA THR A 200 2.69 -0.63 -14.04
C THR A 200 1.30 -1.25 -14.07
N THR A 201 1.07 -2.22 -14.96
CA THR A 201 -0.14 -3.05 -14.97
C THR A 201 0.24 -4.52 -14.87
N LEU A 202 -0.68 -5.36 -14.38
CA LEU A 202 -0.43 -6.80 -14.36
C LEU A 202 -0.21 -7.38 -15.76
N GLY A 203 -0.87 -6.82 -16.77
CA GLY A 203 -0.69 -7.25 -18.16
C GLY A 203 0.70 -7.00 -18.73
N GLU A 204 1.36 -5.91 -18.30
CA GLU A 204 2.76 -5.64 -18.66
C GLU A 204 3.75 -6.57 -17.97
N GLU A 205 3.43 -7.04 -16.77
CA GLU A 205 4.33 -7.83 -15.95
C GLU A 205 4.11 -9.34 -16.09
N ARG A 206 2.89 -9.80 -16.33
CA ARG A 206 2.53 -11.23 -16.45
C ARG A 206 3.40 -12.03 -17.44
N PRO A 207 3.76 -11.52 -18.62
CA PRO A 207 4.61 -12.27 -19.56
C PRO A 207 6.01 -12.56 -19.03
N LYS A 208 6.46 -11.84 -17.98
CA LYS A 208 7.82 -11.91 -17.44
C LYS A 208 7.96 -12.89 -16.26
N LEU A 209 6.87 -13.47 -15.76
CA LEU A 209 6.87 -14.36 -14.59
C LEU A 209 7.87 -15.52 -14.70
N GLY A 210 7.90 -16.19 -15.85
CA GLY A 210 8.85 -17.28 -16.11
C GLY A 210 10.32 -16.83 -16.05
N GLU A 211 10.61 -15.65 -16.62
CA GLU A 211 11.96 -15.07 -16.57
C GLU A 211 12.37 -14.74 -15.12
N TRP A 212 11.44 -14.18 -14.30
CA TRP A 212 11.74 -13.89 -12.91
C TRP A 212 12.05 -15.15 -12.11
N ARG A 213 11.27 -16.22 -12.31
CA ARG A 213 11.53 -17.53 -11.68
C ARG A 213 12.90 -18.10 -12.05
N GLU A 214 13.28 -18.03 -13.33
CA GLU A 214 14.57 -18.52 -13.80
C GLU A 214 15.75 -17.69 -13.28
N ARG A 215 15.58 -16.39 -13.21
CA ARG A 215 16.59 -15.44 -12.72
C ARG A 215 16.89 -15.65 -11.23
N GLY A 216 15.89 -16.02 -10.43
CA GLY A 216 16.06 -16.27 -9.01
C GLY A 216 16.50 -15.02 -8.25
N TRP A 217 15.85 -13.96 -8.44
CA TRP A 217 16.16 -12.63 -7.85
C TRP A 217 16.15 -12.63 -6.33
#